data_8326faa533d9d7639b83bab23f7d2144
#
_entry.id   8326faa533d9d7639b83bab23f7d2144
#
_cell.length_a   1.000
_cell.length_b   1.000
_cell.length_c   1.000
_cell.angle_alpha   90.00
_cell.angle_beta   90.00
_cell.angle_gamma   90.00
#
_symmetry.space_group_name_H-M   'P 1'
#
loop_
_entity.id
_entity.type
_entity.pdbx_description
1 polymer ?
#
loop_
_entity_poly.entity_id
_entity_poly.type
_entity_poly.pdbx_seq_one_letter_code
_entity_poly.pdbx_strand_id
1 'polypeptide(L)'
;MLLAAMLTGAASAETAIKFSLDFSFEGPSAPFLLPLDKGYYKAEGLDVSIDPAANSLEPIDRVASGVYDMGFGDINSLIKFRDANPGMPIKAVFVLYNRPPFAIVGRKSRGINAPKDLEGKKLGAPALDAAYAQWPIFVQANGIDAAKVTIENIGFPVRNPMLAAGQLDAITGFSFSSYVNLKDRGVPVNDITVLLMADYGVHLYGNAIMVNPKFTAEHPDAVKGFLRAFVKGLKETVKQPSAAVDSVLRRNDLARRNVEVERLKIAIRDNIVTPEVK
;
A
#
# COMPACT_ATOMS: atom_id res chain seq x y z
N MET A 1 -11.22 61.88 14.84
CA MET A 1 -11.06 60.94 13.68
C MET A 1 -10.28 59.75 14.13
N LEU A 2 -10.98 58.63 14.42
CA LEU A 2 -10.32 57.36 14.69
C LEU A 2 -10.03 56.67 13.35
N LEU A 3 -8.75 56.41 13.06
CA LEU A 3 -8.31 55.61 11.93
C LEU A 3 -8.42 54.12 12.34
N ALA A 4 -9.43 53.44 11.87
CA ALA A 4 -9.53 51.97 12.01
C ALA A 4 -8.53 51.32 11.02
N ALA A 5 -7.41 50.80 11.54
CA ALA A 5 -6.48 49.98 10.77
C ALA A 5 -7.16 48.62 10.48
N MET A 6 -7.65 48.44 9.26
CA MET A 6 -8.07 47.12 8.77
C MET A 6 -6.79 46.28 8.57
N LEU A 7 -6.54 45.36 9.48
CA LEU A 7 -5.61 44.25 9.31
C LEU A 7 -6.21 43.30 8.28
N THR A 8 -5.88 43.52 6.99
CA THR A 8 -6.10 42.51 5.96
C THR A 8 -5.10 41.39 6.23
N GLY A 9 -5.54 40.37 6.93
CA GLY A 9 -4.81 39.11 7.02
C GLY A 9 -4.62 38.59 5.60
N ALA A 10 -3.37 38.62 5.09
CA ALA A 10 -3.02 37.96 3.85
C ALA A 10 -3.35 36.47 4.05
N ALA A 11 -4.38 35.96 3.36
CA ALA A 11 -4.61 34.54 3.26
C ALA A 11 -3.34 33.95 2.63
N SER A 12 -2.55 33.22 3.41
CA SER A 12 -1.43 32.47 2.88
C SER A 12 -1.97 31.51 1.84
N ALA A 13 -1.42 31.54 0.63
CA ALA A 13 -1.79 30.59 -0.40
C ALA A 13 -1.52 29.17 0.11
N GLU A 14 -2.48 28.27 -0.09
CA GLU A 14 -2.32 26.85 0.28
C GLU A 14 -1.11 26.27 -0.47
N THR A 15 -0.29 25.45 0.23
CA THR A 15 0.83 24.76 -0.41
C THR A 15 0.28 23.54 -1.15
N ALA A 16 0.45 23.50 -2.48
CA ALA A 16 0.04 22.35 -3.28
C ALA A 16 0.91 21.13 -2.99
N ILE A 17 0.29 19.94 -2.85
CA ILE A 17 0.97 18.65 -2.73
C ILE A 17 0.34 17.66 -3.69
N LYS A 18 1.14 17.12 -4.61
CA LYS A 18 0.75 16.03 -5.47
C LYS A 18 1.23 14.70 -4.88
N PHE A 19 0.27 13.85 -4.49
CA PHE A 19 0.52 12.59 -3.79
C PHE A 19 0.18 11.38 -4.64
N SER A 20 1.08 10.40 -4.75
CA SER A 20 0.86 9.12 -5.43
C SER A 20 0.56 8.02 -4.41
N LEU A 21 -0.58 7.33 -4.56
CA LEU A 21 -0.84 6.07 -3.85
C LEU A 21 0.00 4.93 -4.44
N ASP A 22 -0.03 3.80 -3.74
CA ASP A 22 0.67 2.56 -4.10
C ASP A 22 -0.13 1.66 -5.05
N PHE A 23 -1.43 1.87 -5.15
CA PHE A 23 -2.34 1.09 -5.99
C PHE A 23 -3.64 1.86 -6.29
N SER A 24 -4.62 1.17 -6.86
CA SER A 24 -5.97 1.68 -7.12
C SER A 24 -6.66 2.17 -5.84
N PHE A 25 -7.71 2.96 -5.96
CA PHE A 25 -8.57 3.35 -4.85
C PHE A 25 -9.33 2.13 -4.31
N GLU A 26 -8.76 1.51 -3.30
CA GLU A 26 -9.29 0.37 -2.55
C GLU A 26 -9.37 0.72 -1.05
N GLY A 27 -9.99 -0.14 -0.24
CA GLY A 27 -10.15 0.11 1.21
C GLY A 27 -8.91 0.64 1.92
N PRO A 28 -7.71 0.08 1.72
CA PRO A 28 -6.48 0.55 2.36
C PRO A 28 -6.04 1.97 1.97
N SER A 29 -6.61 2.58 0.93
CA SER A 29 -6.37 4.00 0.61
C SER A 29 -7.20 4.98 1.46
N ALA A 30 -8.21 4.48 2.20
CA ALA A 30 -9.08 5.32 3.03
C ALA A 30 -8.33 6.25 4.01
N PRO A 31 -7.22 5.86 4.68
CA PRO A 31 -6.47 6.76 5.56
C PRO A 31 -5.95 8.03 4.90
N PHE A 32 -5.73 8.00 3.58
CA PHE A 32 -5.27 9.14 2.78
C PHE A 32 -6.44 9.97 2.24
N LEU A 33 -7.53 9.31 1.83
CA LEU A 33 -8.67 9.93 1.18
C LEU A 33 -9.65 10.59 2.17
N LEU A 34 -9.81 10.01 3.36
CA LEU A 34 -10.69 10.57 4.39
C LEU A 34 -10.22 11.96 4.86
N PRO A 35 -8.92 12.23 5.12
CA PRO A 35 -8.44 13.57 5.43
C PRO A 35 -8.73 14.59 4.33
N LEU A 36 -8.64 14.17 3.06
CA LEU A 36 -8.97 15.03 1.92
C LEU A 36 -10.43 15.43 1.95
N ASP A 37 -11.35 14.47 2.11
CA ASP A 37 -12.78 14.70 2.13
C ASP A 37 -13.25 15.50 3.34
N LYS A 38 -12.57 15.34 4.48
CA LYS A 38 -12.88 16.08 5.72
C LYS A 38 -12.16 17.42 5.84
N GLY A 39 -11.38 17.82 4.83
CA GLY A 39 -10.67 19.08 4.82
C GLY A 39 -9.52 19.14 5.84
N TYR A 40 -8.99 17.99 6.32
CA TYR A 40 -7.89 18.00 7.29
C TYR A 40 -6.61 18.54 6.68
N TYR A 41 -6.33 18.25 5.40
CA TYR A 41 -5.21 18.85 4.69
C TYR A 41 -5.39 20.36 4.52
N LYS A 42 -6.57 20.82 4.17
CA LYS A 42 -6.88 22.26 4.07
C LYS A 42 -6.70 23.00 5.40
N ALA A 43 -7.06 22.35 6.52
CA ALA A 43 -6.86 22.92 7.85
C ALA A 43 -5.37 23.10 8.21
N GLU A 44 -4.47 22.40 7.52
CA GLU A 44 -3.02 22.55 7.61
C GLU A 44 -2.44 23.51 6.54
N GLY A 45 -3.30 24.21 5.78
CA GLY A 45 -2.90 25.11 4.71
C GLY A 45 -2.39 24.37 3.46
N LEU A 46 -2.90 23.18 3.18
CA LEU A 46 -2.45 22.32 2.09
C LEU A 46 -3.57 22.08 1.07
N ASP A 47 -3.23 22.23 -0.22
CA ASP A 47 -4.04 21.77 -1.35
C ASP A 47 -3.47 20.45 -1.86
N VAL A 48 -4.09 19.32 -1.45
CA VAL A 48 -3.59 17.97 -1.73
C VAL A 48 -4.39 17.32 -2.84
N SER A 49 -3.70 16.88 -3.89
CA SER A 49 -4.24 15.96 -4.90
C SER A 49 -3.68 14.56 -4.70
N ILE A 50 -4.53 13.54 -4.85
CA ILE A 50 -4.16 12.12 -4.62
C ILE A 50 -4.53 11.31 -5.85
N ASP A 51 -3.53 10.66 -6.45
CA ASP A 51 -3.69 9.81 -7.62
C ASP A 51 -3.34 8.35 -7.32
N PRO A 52 -4.03 7.38 -7.97
CA PRO A 52 -3.69 5.96 -7.87
C PRO A 52 -2.41 5.64 -8.64
N ALA A 53 -1.85 4.45 -8.37
CA ALA A 53 -0.74 3.87 -9.12
C ALA A 53 -1.07 2.44 -9.56
N ALA A 54 -0.23 1.86 -10.41
CA ALA A 54 -0.39 0.48 -10.88
C ALA A 54 0.20 -0.56 -9.90
N ASN A 55 1.16 -0.15 -9.07
CA ASN A 55 1.87 -1.00 -8.10
C ASN A 55 2.64 -0.13 -7.09
N SER A 56 3.15 -0.74 -6.01
CA SER A 56 3.84 -0.03 -4.92
C SER A 56 5.30 0.38 -5.21
N LEU A 57 5.81 0.13 -6.42
CA LEU A 57 7.11 0.63 -6.89
C LEU A 57 6.96 1.95 -7.66
N GLU A 58 5.87 2.11 -8.41
CA GLU A 58 5.62 3.27 -9.25
C GLU A 58 5.69 4.62 -8.50
N PRO A 59 5.20 4.77 -7.26
CA PRO A 59 5.35 6.01 -6.49
C PRO A 59 6.80 6.44 -6.29
N ILE A 60 7.75 5.49 -6.26
CA ILE A 60 9.18 5.78 -6.09
C ILE A 60 9.68 6.57 -7.29
N ASP A 61 9.40 6.09 -8.52
CA ASP A 61 9.80 6.76 -9.75
C ASP A 61 9.11 8.12 -9.93
N ARG A 62 7.82 8.20 -9.57
CA ARG A 62 7.03 9.42 -9.62
C ARG A 62 7.59 10.51 -8.69
N VAL A 63 7.98 10.14 -7.47
CA VAL A 63 8.59 11.05 -6.49
C VAL A 63 10.03 11.37 -6.88
N ALA A 64 10.79 10.41 -7.39
CA ALA A 64 12.16 10.60 -7.85
C ALA A 64 12.25 11.61 -8.99
N SER A 65 11.35 11.53 -9.96
CA SER A 65 11.28 12.45 -11.11
C SER A 65 10.79 13.85 -10.75
N GLY A 66 10.22 14.04 -9.52
CA GLY A 66 9.60 15.30 -9.11
C GLY A 66 8.23 15.58 -9.75
N VAL A 67 7.64 14.59 -10.45
CA VAL A 67 6.26 14.70 -10.97
C VAL A 67 5.25 14.65 -9.82
N TYR A 68 5.62 14.00 -8.72
CA TYR A 68 4.90 13.97 -7.45
C TYR A 68 5.82 14.45 -6.32
N ASP A 69 5.24 15.18 -5.36
CA ASP A 69 5.97 15.70 -4.21
C ASP A 69 6.17 14.64 -3.14
N MET A 70 5.14 13.82 -2.96
CA MET A 70 5.08 12.74 -1.97
C MET A 70 4.41 11.49 -2.57
N GLY A 71 4.63 10.35 -1.94
CA GLY A 71 3.99 9.10 -2.37
C GLY A 71 3.94 8.06 -1.26
N PHE A 72 3.20 7.00 -1.51
CA PHE A 72 3.08 5.83 -0.64
C PHE A 72 3.51 4.59 -1.43
N GLY A 73 4.52 3.88 -0.95
CA GLY A 73 5.06 2.72 -1.67
C GLY A 73 5.97 1.87 -0.79
N ASP A 74 6.46 0.76 -1.35
CA ASP A 74 7.29 -0.21 -0.63
C ASP A 74 8.65 0.36 -0.22
N ILE A 75 8.92 0.35 1.10
CA ILE A 75 10.18 0.86 1.65
C ILE A 75 11.40 0.03 1.23
N ASN A 76 11.23 -1.28 1.02
CA ASN A 76 12.33 -2.17 0.63
C ASN A 76 12.78 -1.88 -0.82
N SER A 77 11.81 -1.61 -1.69
CA SER A 77 12.05 -1.16 -3.06
C SER A 77 12.68 0.24 -3.09
N LEU A 78 12.24 1.14 -2.17
CA LEU A 78 12.86 2.46 -2.02
C LEU A 78 14.34 2.34 -1.59
N ILE A 79 14.68 1.43 -0.68
CA ILE A 79 16.08 1.18 -0.27
C ILE A 79 16.90 0.74 -1.48
N LYS A 80 16.44 -0.26 -2.24
CA LYS A 80 17.11 -0.73 -3.47
C LYS A 80 17.26 0.39 -4.51
N PHE A 81 16.20 1.22 -4.68
CA PHE A 81 16.24 2.36 -5.58
C PHE A 81 17.32 3.36 -5.19
N ARG A 82 17.43 3.68 -3.90
CA ARG A 82 18.44 4.61 -3.39
C ARG A 82 19.87 4.09 -3.53
N ASP A 83 20.09 2.79 -3.30
CA ASP A 83 21.38 2.15 -3.49
C ASP A 83 21.83 2.24 -4.96
N ALA A 84 20.89 2.05 -5.89
CA ALA A 84 21.15 2.19 -7.33
C ALA A 84 21.25 3.65 -7.81
N ASN A 85 20.69 4.61 -7.07
CA ASN A 85 20.58 6.02 -7.45
C ASN A 85 21.01 6.95 -6.30
N PRO A 86 22.29 6.98 -5.92
CA PRO A 86 22.76 7.74 -4.76
C PRO A 86 22.55 9.26 -4.88
N GLY A 87 22.40 9.77 -6.10
CA GLY A 87 22.06 11.18 -6.37
C GLY A 87 20.58 11.54 -6.13
N MET A 88 19.72 10.55 -5.80
CA MET A 88 18.27 10.74 -5.57
C MET A 88 17.88 10.34 -4.14
N PRO A 89 18.15 11.14 -3.12
CA PRO A 89 18.00 10.77 -1.72
C PRO A 89 16.55 10.93 -1.22
N ILE A 90 15.58 10.28 -1.88
CA ILE A 90 14.18 10.22 -1.42
C ILE A 90 14.15 9.71 0.02
N LYS A 91 13.30 10.29 0.86
CA LYS A 91 13.18 9.93 2.29
C LYS A 91 11.84 9.30 2.56
N ALA A 92 11.84 8.17 3.28
CA ALA A 92 10.64 7.68 3.96
C ALA A 92 10.45 8.52 5.24
N VAL A 93 9.22 9.02 5.44
CA VAL A 93 8.89 9.91 6.56
C VAL A 93 7.83 9.34 7.50
N PHE A 94 7.15 8.27 7.10
CA PHE A 94 6.18 7.53 7.92
C PHE A 94 6.00 6.10 7.40
N VAL A 95 6.20 5.10 8.24
CA VAL A 95 5.91 3.70 7.90
C VAL A 95 4.46 3.40 8.31
N LEU A 96 3.60 3.05 7.34
CA LEU A 96 2.21 2.68 7.63
C LEU A 96 2.08 1.18 7.89
N TYR A 97 2.69 0.36 7.03
CA TYR A 97 2.67 -1.09 7.22
C TYR A 97 3.92 -1.52 7.99
N ASN A 98 3.83 -1.50 9.33
CA ASN A 98 4.91 -1.96 10.19
C ASN A 98 5.08 -3.49 10.13
N ARG A 99 4.07 -4.22 9.65
CA ARG A 99 4.11 -5.61 9.25
C ARG A 99 3.67 -5.69 7.78
N PRO A 100 4.56 -6.07 6.83
CA PRO A 100 4.26 -5.98 5.43
C PRO A 100 3.14 -6.94 5.02
N PRO A 101 2.26 -6.55 4.08
CA PRO A 101 1.19 -7.42 3.58
C PRO A 101 1.68 -8.43 2.55
N PHE A 102 2.99 -8.59 2.37
CA PHE A 102 3.55 -9.52 1.40
C PHE A 102 3.14 -10.95 1.71
N ALA A 103 2.56 -11.63 0.74
CA ALA A 103 2.04 -12.98 0.91
C ALA A 103 2.22 -13.84 -0.33
N ILE A 104 2.30 -15.14 -0.10
CA ILE A 104 1.93 -16.14 -1.08
C ILE A 104 0.49 -16.54 -0.80
N VAL A 105 -0.35 -16.45 -1.81
CA VAL A 105 -1.75 -16.86 -1.70
C VAL A 105 -1.99 -18.03 -2.65
N GLY A 106 -2.46 -19.13 -2.11
CA GLY A 106 -2.68 -20.38 -2.84
C GLY A 106 -4.05 -20.98 -2.53
N ARG A 107 -4.26 -22.17 -3.08
CA ARG A 107 -5.48 -22.94 -2.81
C ARG A 107 -5.15 -24.31 -2.20
N LYS A 108 -5.86 -24.67 -1.12
CA LYS A 108 -5.70 -25.99 -0.48
C LYS A 108 -6.03 -27.12 -1.44
N SER A 109 -7.05 -26.96 -2.28
CA SER A 109 -7.41 -27.90 -3.35
C SER A 109 -6.31 -28.08 -4.40
N ARG A 110 -5.34 -27.16 -4.46
CA ARG A 110 -4.14 -27.24 -5.29
C ARG A 110 -2.91 -27.75 -4.51
N GLY A 111 -3.10 -28.15 -3.26
CA GLY A 111 -2.07 -28.69 -2.38
C GLY A 111 -1.19 -27.63 -1.74
N ILE A 112 -1.62 -26.36 -1.63
CA ILE A 112 -0.88 -25.29 -0.97
C ILE A 112 -1.42 -25.11 0.45
N ASN A 113 -0.66 -25.53 1.45
CA ASN A 113 -0.97 -25.38 2.89
C ASN A 113 0.17 -24.71 3.65
N ALA A 114 1.41 -24.91 3.22
CA ALA A 114 2.64 -24.43 3.85
C ALA A 114 3.65 -23.95 2.78
N PRO A 115 4.69 -23.16 3.15
CA PRO A 115 5.68 -22.67 2.19
C PRO A 115 6.33 -23.76 1.34
N LYS A 116 6.65 -24.91 1.94
CA LYS A 116 7.33 -26.02 1.26
C LYS A 116 6.47 -26.67 0.16
N ASP A 117 5.16 -26.52 0.22
CA ASP A 117 4.23 -27.07 -0.77
C ASP A 117 4.34 -26.37 -2.14
N LEU A 118 5.10 -25.27 -2.21
CA LEU A 118 5.36 -24.58 -3.48
C LEU A 118 6.32 -25.34 -4.41
N GLU A 119 7.08 -26.31 -3.90
CA GLU A 119 7.94 -27.15 -4.74
C GLU A 119 7.08 -28.00 -5.69
N GLY A 120 7.41 -27.98 -6.96
CA GLY A 120 6.66 -28.62 -8.04
C GLY A 120 5.41 -27.86 -8.49
N LYS A 121 5.22 -26.63 -8.02
CA LYS A 121 4.02 -25.80 -8.30
C LYS A 121 4.32 -24.61 -9.20
N LYS A 122 3.23 -24.06 -9.78
CA LYS A 122 3.24 -22.83 -10.57
C LYS A 122 2.89 -21.63 -9.68
N LEU A 123 3.84 -20.72 -9.52
CA LEU A 123 3.68 -19.46 -8.80
C LEU A 123 3.56 -18.30 -9.79
N GLY A 124 2.38 -17.68 -9.85
CA GLY A 124 2.15 -16.47 -10.63
C GLY A 124 2.69 -15.24 -9.91
N ALA A 125 3.62 -14.53 -10.52
CA ALA A 125 4.29 -13.38 -9.93
C ALA A 125 4.48 -12.25 -10.95
N PRO A 126 3.83 -11.07 -10.76
CA PRO A 126 4.17 -9.90 -11.56
C PRO A 126 5.60 -9.43 -11.28
N ALA A 127 6.35 -9.07 -12.32
CA ALA A 127 7.77 -8.67 -12.17
C ALA A 127 7.95 -7.44 -11.25
N LEU A 128 6.96 -6.53 -11.22
CA LEU A 128 6.98 -5.31 -10.39
C LEU A 128 6.17 -5.47 -9.08
N ASP A 129 5.94 -6.71 -8.63
CA ASP A 129 5.25 -6.96 -7.35
C ASP A 129 6.24 -6.88 -6.18
N ALA A 130 5.97 -5.98 -5.22
CA ALA A 130 6.79 -5.85 -4.02
C ALA A 130 6.85 -7.13 -3.20
N ALA A 131 5.78 -7.95 -3.19
CA ALA A 131 5.79 -9.25 -2.54
C ALA A 131 6.73 -10.24 -3.28
N TYR A 132 6.73 -10.23 -4.63
CA TYR A 132 7.65 -11.05 -5.41
C TYR A 132 9.11 -10.62 -5.22
N ALA A 133 9.36 -9.34 -5.03
CA ALA A 133 10.70 -8.84 -4.74
C ALA A 133 11.32 -9.45 -3.45
N GLN A 134 10.50 -9.99 -2.55
CA GLN A 134 10.93 -10.67 -1.32
C GLN A 134 11.01 -12.21 -1.46
N TRP A 135 10.70 -12.75 -2.63
CA TRP A 135 10.75 -14.18 -2.92
C TRP A 135 12.09 -14.84 -2.51
N PRO A 136 13.28 -14.27 -2.82
CA PRO A 136 14.55 -14.88 -2.41
C PRO A 136 14.68 -15.02 -0.89
N ILE A 137 14.24 -14.03 -0.12
CA ILE A 137 14.28 -14.06 1.35
C ILE A 137 13.30 -15.12 1.87
N PHE A 138 12.09 -15.17 1.31
CA PHE A 138 11.08 -16.16 1.69
C PHE A 138 11.52 -17.59 1.42
N VAL A 139 12.12 -17.84 0.26
CA VAL A 139 12.72 -19.13 -0.13
C VAL A 139 13.78 -19.56 0.87
N GLN A 140 14.73 -18.67 1.18
CA GLN A 140 15.82 -18.95 2.11
C GLN A 140 15.29 -19.25 3.52
N ALA A 141 14.37 -18.42 4.03
CA ALA A 141 13.82 -18.56 5.37
C ALA A 141 13.05 -19.89 5.57
N ASN A 142 12.46 -20.43 4.49
CA ASN A 142 11.62 -21.62 4.55
C ASN A 142 12.27 -22.88 3.93
N GLY A 143 13.54 -22.80 3.53
CA GLY A 143 14.30 -23.91 2.95
C GLY A 143 13.69 -24.45 1.65
N ILE A 144 13.00 -23.61 0.87
CA ILE A 144 12.38 -23.99 -0.40
C ILE A 144 13.47 -24.16 -1.46
N ASP A 145 13.41 -25.24 -2.24
CA ASP A 145 14.22 -25.38 -3.43
C ASP A 145 13.58 -24.56 -4.59
N ALA A 146 14.11 -23.34 -4.79
CA ALA A 146 13.57 -22.43 -5.81
C ALA A 146 13.59 -23.02 -7.22
N ALA A 147 14.51 -23.93 -7.53
CA ALA A 147 14.59 -24.57 -8.84
C ALA A 147 13.41 -25.50 -9.12
N LYS A 148 12.70 -25.92 -8.10
CA LYS A 148 11.49 -26.75 -8.20
C LYS A 148 10.20 -25.91 -8.34
N VAL A 149 10.26 -24.59 -8.22
CA VAL A 149 9.08 -23.72 -8.35
C VAL A 149 9.08 -23.07 -9.73
N THR A 150 8.01 -23.30 -10.47
CA THR A 150 7.83 -22.64 -11.77
C THR A 150 7.28 -21.24 -11.58
N ILE A 151 8.09 -20.23 -11.84
CA ILE A 151 7.65 -18.82 -11.78
C ILE A 151 7.02 -18.45 -13.12
N GLU A 152 5.74 -18.07 -13.09
CA GLU A 152 5.01 -17.52 -14.23
C GLU A 152 4.95 -16.00 -14.10
N ASN A 153 5.67 -15.28 -14.99
CA ASN A 153 5.58 -13.83 -15.06
C ASN A 153 4.25 -13.40 -15.67
N ILE A 154 3.38 -12.81 -14.90
CA ILE A 154 2.01 -12.42 -15.27
C ILE A 154 1.72 -10.98 -14.90
N GLY A 155 0.68 -10.39 -15.51
CA GLY A 155 0.21 -9.05 -15.15
C GLY A 155 -0.66 -9.03 -13.87
N PHE A 156 -0.68 -7.91 -13.17
CA PHE A 156 -1.54 -7.71 -11.98
C PHE A 156 -3.03 -8.00 -12.25
N PRO A 157 -3.64 -7.60 -13.38
CA PRO A 157 -5.08 -7.80 -13.60
C PRO A 157 -5.49 -9.28 -13.74
N VAL A 158 -4.59 -10.13 -14.25
CA VAL A 158 -4.90 -11.55 -14.52
C VAL A 158 -4.53 -12.49 -13.37
N ARG A 159 -3.71 -12.03 -12.43
CA ARG A 159 -3.16 -12.83 -11.32
C ARG A 159 -4.25 -13.58 -10.54
N ASN A 160 -5.19 -12.84 -9.95
CA ASN A 160 -6.28 -13.43 -9.16
C ASN A 160 -7.25 -14.27 -10.02
N PRO A 161 -7.67 -13.85 -11.23
CA PRO A 161 -8.45 -14.68 -12.14
C PRO A 161 -7.79 -16.02 -12.47
N MET A 162 -6.49 -16.04 -12.78
CA MET A 162 -5.78 -17.28 -13.14
C MET A 162 -5.70 -18.26 -11.95
N LEU A 163 -5.46 -17.76 -10.71
CA LEU A 163 -5.51 -18.61 -9.52
C LEU A 163 -6.92 -19.12 -9.24
N ALA A 164 -7.94 -18.29 -9.35
CA ALA A 164 -9.33 -18.70 -9.17
C ALA A 164 -9.75 -19.78 -10.18
N ALA A 165 -9.31 -19.67 -11.42
CA ALA A 165 -9.56 -20.66 -12.50
C ALA A 165 -8.68 -21.93 -12.39
N GLY A 166 -7.72 -21.99 -11.45
CA GLY A 166 -6.81 -23.13 -11.27
C GLY A 166 -5.72 -23.24 -12.34
N GLN A 167 -5.45 -22.18 -13.08
CA GLN A 167 -4.33 -22.09 -14.04
C GLN A 167 -2.98 -21.93 -13.34
N LEU A 168 -3.01 -21.41 -12.11
CA LEU A 168 -1.89 -21.29 -11.18
C LEU A 168 -2.20 -22.04 -9.88
N ASP A 169 -1.17 -22.45 -9.16
CA ASP A 169 -1.31 -23.10 -7.85
C ASP A 169 -1.25 -22.08 -6.72
N ALA A 170 -0.43 -21.04 -6.90
CA ALA A 170 -0.27 -19.92 -5.99
C ALA A 170 0.08 -18.63 -6.73
N ILE A 171 -0.03 -17.49 -6.05
CA ILE A 171 0.37 -16.16 -6.53
C ILE A 171 1.10 -15.40 -5.45
N THR A 172 1.97 -14.47 -5.83
CA THR A 172 2.46 -13.43 -4.93
C THR A 172 1.46 -12.29 -4.84
N GLY A 173 1.48 -11.50 -3.77
CA GLY A 173 0.67 -10.28 -3.66
C GLY A 173 0.50 -9.79 -2.24
N PHE A 174 -0.37 -8.80 -2.07
CA PHE A 174 -0.77 -8.33 -0.75
C PHE A 174 -1.89 -9.20 -0.20
N SER A 175 -1.73 -9.68 1.03
CA SER A 175 -2.64 -10.62 1.70
C SER A 175 -4.10 -10.19 1.64
N PHE A 176 -4.38 -8.93 2.02
CA PHE A 176 -5.73 -8.39 2.06
C PHE A 176 -6.37 -8.25 0.66
N SER A 177 -5.59 -7.86 -0.36
CA SER A 177 -6.13 -7.72 -1.72
C SER A 177 -6.36 -9.07 -2.38
N SER A 178 -5.39 -9.97 -2.35
CA SER A 178 -5.50 -11.28 -3.01
C SER A 178 -6.58 -12.15 -2.37
N TYR A 179 -6.62 -12.19 -1.03
CA TYR A 179 -7.66 -12.95 -0.30
C TYR A 179 -9.07 -12.47 -0.65
N VAL A 180 -9.31 -11.16 -0.54
CA VAL A 180 -10.64 -10.60 -0.79
C VAL A 180 -11.04 -10.77 -2.25
N ASN A 181 -10.11 -10.56 -3.20
CA ASN A 181 -10.38 -10.74 -4.62
C ASN A 181 -10.70 -12.19 -5.00
N LEU A 182 -10.06 -13.18 -4.39
CA LEU A 182 -10.37 -14.59 -4.63
C LEU A 182 -11.74 -14.96 -4.06
N LYS A 183 -12.02 -14.56 -2.82
CA LYS A 183 -13.33 -14.74 -2.18
C LYS A 183 -14.45 -14.14 -3.03
N ASP A 184 -14.23 -12.93 -3.53
CA ASP A 184 -15.18 -12.21 -4.38
C ASP A 184 -15.44 -12.89 -5.73
N ARG A 185 -14.47 -13.66 -6.22
CA ARG A 185 -14.58 -14.49 -7.42
C ARG A 185 -15.19 -15.88 -7.16
N GLY A 186 -15.69 -16.12 -5.95
CA GLY A 186 -16.36 -17.35 -5.57
C GLY A 186 -15.44 -18.50 -5.17
N VAL A 187 -14.13 -18.23 -4.94
CA VAL A 187 -13.25 -19.26 -4.35
C VAL A 187 -13.69 -19.48 -2.91
N PRO A 188 -13.99 -20.71 -2.49
CA PRO A 188 -14.40 -20.99 -1.12
C PRO A 188 -13.36 -20.52 -0.11
N VAL A 189 -13.79 -19.85 0.95
CA VAL A 189 -12.89 -19.27 1.97
C VAL A 189 -11.99 -20.34 2.61
N ASN A 190 -12.54 -21.53 2.85
CA ASN A 190 -11.79 -22.67 3.40
C ASN A 190 -10.79 -23.29 2.42
N ASP A 191 -10.85 -22.94 1.13
CA ASP A 191 -9.89 -23.35 0.10
C ASP A 191 -8.74 -22.32 -0.10
N ILE A 192 -8.90 -21.09 0.40
CA ILE A 192 -7.86 -20.06 0.28
C ILE A 192 -6.83 -20.25 1.39
N THR A 193 -5.55 -20.37 0.99
CA THR A 193 -4.40 -20.31 1.90
C THR A 193 -3.71 -18.97 1.73
N VAL A 194 -3.47 -18.26 2.82
CA VAL A 194 -2.67 -17.03 2.86
C VAL A 194 -1.43 -17.30 3.71
N LEU A 195 -0.28 -17.36 3.07
CA LEU A 195 1.03 -17.45 3.73
C LEU A 195 1.59 -16.02 3.82
N LEU A 196 1.28 -15.32 4.90
CA LEU A 196 1.82 -13.98 5.15
C LEU A 196 3.32 -14.13 5.42
N MET A 197 4.16 -13.56 4.55
CA MET A 197 5.62 -13.79 4.60
C MET A 197 6.25 -13.41 5.94
N ALA A 198 5.65 -12.42 6.64
CA ALA A 198 6.07 -12.03 7.99
C ALA A 198 5.91 -13.16 9.04
N ASP A 199 4.99 -14.11 8.83
CA ASP A 199 4.83 -15.28 9.70
C ASP A 199 5.84 -16.38 9.40
N TYR A 200 6.53 -16.27 8.28
CA TYR A 200 7.46 -17.25 7.74
C TYR A 200 8.89 -16.69 7.56
N GLY A 201 9.34 -15.86 8.49
CA GLY A 201 10.73 -15.42 8.60
C GLY A 201 11.11 -14.19 7.75
N VAL A 202 10.17 -13.54 7.07
CA VAL A 202 10.45 -12.29 6.33
C VAL A 202 10.11 -11.09 7.23
N HIS A 203 11.06 -10.72 8.09
CA HIS A 203 10.90 -9.63 9.06
C HIS A 203 11.33 -8.29 8.45
N LEU A 204 10.39 -7.62 7.80
CA LEU A 204 10.59 -6.36 7.11
C LEU A 204 9.48 -5.37 7.49
N TYR A 205 9.68 -4.10 7.17
CA TYR A 205 8.57 -3.14 7.05
C TYR A 205 7.98 -3.20 5.64
N GLY A 206 6.72 -2.76 5.52
CA GLY A 206 6.03 -2.64 4.24
C GLY A 206 6.04 -1.22 3.70
N ASN A 207 4.87 -0.74 3.25
CA ASN A 207 4.78 0.56 2.60
C ASN A 207 4.90 1.73 3.57
N ALA A 208 5.59 2.77 3.07
CA ALA A 208 5.86 4.00 3.78
C ALA A 208 5.45 5.23 2.93
N ILE A 209 5.11 6.32 3.60
CA ILE A 209 5.03 7.64 2.97
C ILE A 209 6.45 8.11 2.71
N MET A 210 6.71 8.48 1.46
CA MET A 210 7.98 9.01 0.99
C MET A 210 7.81 10.42 0.44
N VAL A 211 8.91 11.18 0.42
CA VAL A 211 8.91 12.56 0.00
C VAL A 211 10.12 12.89 -0.86
N ASN A 212 9.90 13.74 -1.86
CA ASN A 212 10.96 14.31 -2.68
C ASN A 212 11.87 15.21 -1.82
N PRO A 213 13.19 15.03 -1.86
CA PRO A 213 14.11 15.83 -1.03
C PRO A 213 14.09 17.31 -1.33
N LYS A 214 13.84 17.71 -2.58
CA LYS A 214 13.71 19.12 -2.96
C LYS A 214 12.46 19.72 -2.32
N PHE A 215 11.31 19.03 -2.43
CA PHE A 215 10.06 19.47 -1.80
C PHE A 215 10.22 19.58 -0.27
N THR A 216 10.91 18.62 0.36
CA THR A 216 11.18 18.68 1.82
C THR A 216 12.03 19.90 2.20
N ALA A 217 13.00 20.28 1.37
CA ALA A 217 13.88 21.42 1.65
C ALA A 217 13.14 22.76 1.47
N GLU A 218 12.26 22.85 0.47
CA GLU A 218 11.51 24.07 0.14
C GLU A 218 10.26 24.24 1.04
N HIS A 219 9.61 23.12 1.44
CA HIS A 219 8.34 23.10 2.16
C HIS A 219 8.33 22.15 3.38
N PRO A 220 9.27 22.27 4.33
CA PRO A 220 9.36 21.34 5.46
C PRO A 220 8.11 21.32 6.35
N ASP A 221 7.45 22.45 6.50
CA ASP A 221 6.23 22.55 7.33
C ASP A 221 5.00 21.98 6.62
N ALA A 222 4.96 22.00 5.28
CA ALA A 222 3.94 21.34 4.51
C ALA A 222 4.01 19.79 4.68
N VAL A 223 5.22 19.21 4.70
CA VAL A 223 5.42 17.78 4.98
C VAL A 223 4.91 17.43 6.38
N LYS A 224 5.23 18.22 7.40
CA LYS A 224 4.74 18.01 8.76
C LYS A 224 3.22 18.15 8.85
N GLY A 225 2.64 19.16 8.18
CA GLY A 225 1.19 19.38 8.09
C GLY A 225 0.48 18.21 7.45
N PHE A 226 1.02 17.70 6.32
CA PHE A 226 0.51 16.51 5.67
C PHE A 226 0.47 15.31 6.63
N LEU A 227 1.56 15.04 7.34
CA LEU A 227 1.63 13.93 8.30
C LEU A 227 0.67 14.10 9.46
N ARG A 228 0.47 15.33 10.00
CA ARG A 228 -0.53 15.56 11.06
C ARG A 228 -1.96 15.27 10.57
N ALA A 229 -2.32 15.78 9.41
CA ALA A 229 -3.62 15.52 8.79
C ALA A 229 -3.84 14.04 8.48
N PHE A 230 -2.83 13.39 7.89
CA PHE A 230 -2.83 11.96 7.62
C PHE A 230 -3.03 11.12 8.88
N VAL A 231 -2.25 11.38 9.95
CA VAL A 231 -2.35 10.63 11.22
C VAL A 231 -3.73 10.82 11.86
N LYS A 232 -4.32 12.01 11.76
CA LYS A 232 -5.70 12.26 12.21
C LYS A 232 -6.69 11.39 11.43
N GLY A 233 -6.58 11.34 10.09
CA GLY A 233 -7.41 10.50 9.23
C GLY A 233 -7.18 9.01 9.46
N LEU A 234 -5.93 8.58 9.67
CA LEU A 234 -5.60 7.20 10.00
C LEU A 234 -6.27 6.75 11.30
N LYS A 235 -6.16 7.54 12.37
CA LYS A 235 -6.81 7.24 13.66
C LYS A 235 -8.32 7.12 13.52
N GLU A 236 -8.95 7.98 12.74
CA GLU A 236 -10.39 7.92 12.49
C GLU A 236 -10.76 6.71 11.62
N THR A 237 -9.96 6.40 10.59
CA THR A 237 -10.13 5.20 9.76
C THR A 237 -10.05 3.92 10.57
N VAL A 238 -9.08 3.81 11.48
CA VAL A 238 -8.93 2.66 12.38
C VAL A 238 -10.14 2.54 13.31
N LYS A 239 -10.64 3.66 13.84
CA LYS A 239 -11.80 3.68 14.74
C LYS A 239 -13.12 3.35 14.02
N GLN A 240 -13.28 3.79 12.77
CA GLN A 240 -14.54 3.68 12.02
C GLN A 240 -14.28 3.24 10.56
N PRO A 241 -13.73 2.02 10.33
CA PRO A 241 -13.32 1.60 8.99
C PRO A 241 -14.48 1.54 7.97
N SER A 242 -15.69 1.19 8.43
CA SER A 242 -16.86 1.13 7.55
C SER A 242 -17.28 2.52 7.02
N ALA A 243 -17.14 3.57 7.82
CA ALA A 243 -17.41 4.94 7.40
C ALA A 243 -16.28 5.51 6.54
N ALA A 244 -15.02 5.15 6.85
CA ALA A 244 -13.87 5.63 6.10
C ALA A 244 -13.87 5.16 4.64
N VAL A 245 -14.44 3.99 4.35
CA VAL A 245 -14.58 3.46 2.98
C VAL A 245 -15.44 4.36 2.08
N ASP A 246 -16.30 5.24 2.63
CA ASP A 246 -17.05 6.20 1.82
C ASP A 246 -16.13 7.08 0.95
N SER A 247 -14.96 7.40 1.44
CA SER A 247 -13.96 8.17 0.69
C SER A 247 -13.41 7.42 -0.53
N VAL A 248 -13.34 6.09 -0.43
CA VAL A 248 -12.94 5.20 -1.54
C VAL A 248 -14.07 5.11 -2.57
N LEU A 249 -15.30 4.86 -2.10
CA LEU A 249 -16.46 4.69 -2.98
C LEU A 249 -16.77 5.94 -3.83
N ARG A 250 -16.44 7.13 -3.32
CA ARG A 250 -16.56 8.38 -4.09
C ARG A 250 -15.59 8.50 -5.26
N ARG A 251 -14.54 7.67 -5.32
CA ARG A 251 -13.44 7.73 -6.31
C ARG A 251 -13.31 6.48 -7.15
N ASN A 252 -14.07 5.44 -6.82
CA ASN A 252 -14.04 4.17 -7.52
C ASN A 252 -15.47 3.62 -7.64
N ASP A 253 -16.10 3.89 -8.77
CA ASP A 253 -17.49 3.47 -9.06
C ASP A 253 -17.65 1.94 -9.14
N LEU A 254 -16.56 1.19 -9.31
CA LEU A 254 -16.57 -0.27 -9.34
C LEU A 254 -16.40 -0.87 -7.94
N ALA A 255 -16.05 -0.07 -6.93
CA ALA A 255 -15.83 -0.55 -5.58
C ALA A 255 -17.16 -0.91 -4.89
N ARG A 256 -17.15 -2.07 -4.21
CA ARG A 256 -18.30 -2.53 -3.42
C ARG A 256 -17.99 -2.39 -1.93
N ARG A 257 -18.87 -1.71 -1.21
CA ARG A 257 -18.69 -1.36 0.20
C ARG A 257 -18.24 -2.55 1.07
N ASN A 258 -18.95 -3.68 0.98
CA ASN A 258 -18.64 -4.86 1.77
C ASN A 258 -17.25 -5.42 1.49
N VAL A 259 -16.83 -5.39 0.23
CA VAL A 259 -15.50 -5.84 -0.23
C VAL A 259 -14.41 -4.92 0.32
N GLU A 260 -14.59 -3.61 0.15
CA GLU A 260 -13.58 -2.62 0.56
C GLU A 260 -13.47 -2.48 2.09
N VAL A 261 -14.58 -2.62 2.81
CA VAL A 261 -14.58 -2.68 4.29
C VAL A 261 -13.84 -3.92 4.80
N GLU A 262 -14.05 -5.09 4.19
CA GLU A 262 -13.33 -6.30 4.56
C GLU A 262 -11.84 -6.16 4.30
N ARG A 263 -11.46 -5.67 3.11
CA ARG A 263 -10.06 -5.42 2.73
C ARG A 263 -9.37 -4.47 3.71
N LEU A 264 -10.02 -3.35 4.04
CA LEU A 264 -9.49 -2.38 4.99
C LEU A 264 -9.34 -2.96 6.40
N LYS A 265 -10.33 -3.73 6.88
CA LYS A 265 -10.25 -4.36 8.21
C LYS A 265 -9.11 -5.37 8.31
N ILE A 266 -8.85 -6.14 7.25
CA ILE A 266 -7.71 -7.07 7.21
C ILE A 266 -6.40 -6.25 7.25
N ALA A 267 -6.25 -5.21 6.42
CA ALA A 267 -5.06 -4.36 6.43
C ALA A 267 -4.82 -3.71 7.80
N ILE A 268 -5.87 -3.21 8.46
CA ILE A 268 -5.77 -2.63 9.81
C ILE A 268 -5.28 -3.67 10.81
N ARG A 269 -5.90 -4.84 10.84
CA ARG A 269 -5.62 -5.90 11.83
C ARG A 269 -4.21 -6.48 11.67
N ASP A 270 -3.81 -6.76 10.42
CA ASP A 270 -2.64 -7.59 10.14
C ASP A 270 -1.39 -6.76 9.81
N ASN A 271 -1.54 -5.49 9.39
CA ASN A 271 -0.44 -4.72 8.85
C ASN A 271 -0.24 -3.34 9.49
N ILE A 272 -1.29 -2.72 10.07
CA ILE A 272 -1.24 -1.35 10.61
C ILE A 272 -1.24 -1.36 12.14
N VAL A 273 -2.24 -1.98 12.77
CA VAL A 273 -2.40 -2.01 14.24
C VAL A 273 -1.93 -3.37 14.75
N THR A 274 -0.63 -3.59 14.68
CA THR A 274 -0.01 -4.84 15.12
C THR A 274 0.41 -4.78 16.60
N PRO A 275 0.79 -5.90 17.23
CA PRO A 275 1.21 -5.91 18.63
C PRO A 275 2.34 -4.93 18.96
N GLU A 276 3.22 -4.63 18.00
CA GLU A 276 4.35 -3.71 18.18
C GLU A 276 3.93 -2.23 18.22
N VAL A 277 2.68 -1.90 17.87
CA VAL A 277 2.16 -0.52 17.79
C VAL A 277 1.07 -0.25 18.83
N LYS A 278 0.68 -1.27 19.58
CA LYS A 278 -0.37 -1.16 20.62
C LYS A 278 0.14 -0.54 21.91
#